data_bccd61b23c76b88afd554156beebb03c
#
_entry.id   bccd61b23c76b88afd554156beebb03c
#
_cell.length_a   1.000
_cell.length_b   1.000
_cell.length_c   1.000
_cell.angle_alpha   90.00
_cell.angle_beta   90.00
_cell.angle_gamma   90.00
#
_symmetry.space_group_name_H-M   'P 1'
#
loop_
_entity.id
_entity.type
_entity.pdbx_description
1 polymer ?
#
loop_
_entity_poly.entity_id
_entity_poly.type
_entity_poly.pdbx_seq_one_letter_code
_entity_poly.pdbx_strand_id
1 'polypeptide(L)'
;MTDAEAGAGARRRMPHARRREQLLRIALEEFGRRGYHLTQMEHVAAAAQVSKALLYQHFASKEELFAEVTEAIVAELTGRLNAAVLAAHGSAGGIRAMIRVLFDYATEEPDAWALVVRHLDKPEVGLELRELRERLGTAFADLLLRRRRADPKLSRAALEVNERRARLLVPLMYGSMLSMVSWWLEHPDTPRERAEQMAVEFIWLGLDRLRTGERLPKEPETGPVEG
;
A
#
# COMPACT_ATOMS: atom_id res chain seq x y z
N MET A 1 44.64 49.41 2.13
CA MET A 1 44.26 48.78 0.89
C MET A 1 44.25 47.29 1.20
N THR A 2 43.33 46.83 1.77
CA THR A 2 42.02 46.19 1.57
C THR A 2 42.09 45.07 0.54
N ASP A 3 42.28 43.86 1.04
CA ASP A 3 41.87 42.65 0.37
C ASP A 3 40.64 42.08 1.08
N ALA A 4 39.50 42.42 0.51
CA ALA A 4 38.19 41.88 0.86
C ALA A 4 37.58 41.34 -0.41
N GLU A 5 37.91 40.09 -0.76
CA GLU A 5 37.13 39.31 -1.73
C GLU A 5 37.63 37.86 -1.71
N ALA A 6 36.92 37.00 -1.00
CA ALA A 6 36.82 35.58 -1.39
C ALA A 6 35.85 34.86 -0.41
N GLY A 7 34.60 34.98 -0.66
CA GLY A 7 33.58 34.28 0.13
C GLY A 7 32.37 33.87 -0.69
N ALA A 8 32.56 33.56 -1.99
CA ALA A 8 31.54 32.88 -2.76
C ALA A 8 31.59 31.38 -2.40
N GLY A 9 30.82 31.01 -1.36
CA GLY A 9 30.66 29.63 -0.94
C GLY A 9 30.21 28.74 -2.10
N ALA A 10 31.13 27.92 -2.61
CA ALA A 10 30.84 26.87 -3.56
C ALA A 10 29.71 26.02 -2.96
N ARG A 11 28.48 26.15 -3.44
CA ARG A 11 27.35 25.27 -3.09
C ARG A 11 27.82 23.85 -3.35
N ARG A 12 28.15 23.15 -2.28
CA ARG A 12 28.64 21.78 -2.29
C ARG A 12 27.65 20.93 -3.10
N ARG A 13 28.07 20.50 -4.27
CA ARG A 13 27.23 19.75 -5.22
C ARG A 13 26.69 18.52 -4.51
N MET A 14 25.37 18.43 -4.36
CA MET A 14 24.72 17.30 -3.69
C MET A 14 25.08 16.01 -4.44
N PRO A 15 25.44 14.91 -3.74
CA PRO A 15 25.69 13.62 -4.37
C PRO A 15 24.49 13.17 -5.20
N HIS A 16 24.74 12.51 -6.33
CA HIS A 16 23.72 12.07 -7.29
C HIS A 16 22.62 11.25 -6.62
N ALA A 17 22.98 10.28 -5.75
CA ALA A 17 22.01 9.45 -5.01
C ALA A 17 21.07 10.29 -4.13
N ARG A 18 21.61 11.22 -3.33
CA ARG A 18 20.77 12.10 -2.49
C ARG A 18 19.85 13.00 -3.30
N ARG A 19 20.32 13.45 -4.47
CA ARG A 19 19.48 14.25 -5.37
C ARG A 19 18.33 13.40 -5.90
N ARG A 20 18.60 12.16 -6.28
CA ARG A 20 17.57 11.24 -6.76
C ARG A 20 16.51 10.95 -5.71
N GLU A 21 16.90 10.67 -4.48
CA GLU A 21 15.96 10.49 -3.34
C GLU A 21 15.10 11.72 -3.10
N GLN A 22 15.70 12.92 -3.14
CA GLN A 22 14.96 14.18 -3.01
C GLN A 22 13.92 14.33 -4.11
N LEU A 23 14.29 14.04 -5.36
CA LEU A 23 13.39 14.14 -6.50
C LEU A 23 12.24 13.13 -6.41
N LEU A 24 12.50 11.89 -5.98
CA LEU A 24 11.46 10.87 -5.74
C LEU A 24 10.46 11.32 -4.66
N ARG A 25 10.95 11.87 -3.54
CA ARG A 25 10.06 12.38 -2.48
C ARG A 25 9.17 13.51 -2.97
N ILE A 26 9.72 14.48 -3.69
CA ILE A 26 8.95 15.59 -4.26
C ILE A 26 7.96 15.10 -5.33
N ALA A 27 8.36 14.12 -6.13
CA ALA A 27 7.47 13.49 -7.10
C ALA A 27 6.31 12.77 -6.41
N LEU A 28 6.56 12.07 -5.30
CA LEU A 28 5.53 11.47 -4.47
C LEU A 28 4.49 12.50 -4.00
N GLU A 29 4.94 13.63 -3.43
CA GLU A 29 4.08 14.72 -2.99
C GLU A 29 3.22 15.29 -4.16
N GLU A 30 3.83 15.52 -5.33
CA GLU A 30 3.11 16.02 -6.50
C GLU A 30 2.10 15.00 -7.07
N PHE A 31 2.48 13.73 -7.16
CA PHE A 31 1.58 12.67 -7.59
C PHE A 31 0.46 12.40 -6.57
N GLY A 32 0.76 12.41 -5.28
CA GLY A 32 -0.24 12.25 -4.21
C GLY A 32 -1.29 13.33 -4.25
N ARG A 33 -0.87 14.60 -4.41
CA ARG A 33 -1.75 15.76 -4.43
C ARG A 33 -2.58 15.86 -5.71
N ARG A 34 -1.97 15.70 -6.90
CA ARG A 34 -2.61 15.95 -8.21
C ARG A 34 -3.11 14.69 -8.90
N GLY A 35 -2.59 13.53 -8.53
CA GLY A 35 -2.74 12.28 -9.25
C GLY A 35 -1.80 12.19 -10.46
N TYR A 36 -1.65 10.97 -10.99
CA TYR A 36 -0.74 10.69 -12.11
C TYR A 36 -1.02 11.54 -13.35
N HIS A 37 -2.28 11.59 -13.80
CA HIS A 37 -2.64 12.24 -15.07
C HIS A 37 -2.39 13.76 -15.07
N LEU A 38 -2.71 14.43 -13.97
CA LEU A 38 -2.57 15.88 -13.84
C LEU A 38 -1.16 16.34 -13.46
N THR A 39 -0.30 15.42 -13.05
CA THR A 39 1.10 15.73 -12.76
C THR A 39 1.91 15.74 -14.06
N GLN A 40 2.76 16.74 -14.24
CA GLN A 40 3.70 16.87 -15.35
C GLN A 40 5.11 16.96 -14.78
N MET A 41 6.12 16.60 -15.59
CA MET A 41 7.54 16.69 -15.18
C MET A 41 7.94 18.12 -14.77
N GLU A 42 7.32 19.13 -15.39
CA GLU A 42 7.49 20.54 -15.05
C GLU A 42 7.03 20.88 -13.64
N HIS A 43 5.94 20.26 -13.17
CA HIS A 43 5.45 20.46 -11.80
C HIS A 43 6.46 19.92 -10.79
N VAL A 44 6.98 18.72 -11.04
CA VAL A 44 8.02 18.12 -10.18
C VAL A 44 9.31 18.93 -10.18
N ALA A 45 9.78 19.37 -11.36
CA ALA A 45 10.98 20.18 -11.47
C ALA A 45 10.86 21.51 -10.74
N ALA A 46 9.69 22.19 -10.87
CA ALA A 46 9.40 23.45 -10.18
C ALA A 46 9.34 23.25 -8.66
N ALA A 47 8.64 22.23 -8.18
CA ALA A 47 8.55 21.91 -6.76
C ALA A 47 9.92 21.54 -6.16
N ALA A 48 10.77 20.83 -6.93
CA ALA A 48 12.13 20.49 -6.55
C ALA A 48 13.13 21.66 -6.67
N GLN A 49 12.70 22.79 -7.24
CA GLN A 49 13.56 23.94 -7.55
C GLN A 49 14.78 23.56 -8.42
N VAL A 50 14.56 22.70 -9.42
CA VAL A 50 15.58 22.27 -10.37
C VAL A 50 15.13 22.57 -11.80
N SER A 51 16.11 22.54 -12.74
CA SER A 51 15.78 22.62 -14.15
C SER A 51 15.11 21.32 -14.63
N LYS A 52 14.21 21.44 -15.61
CA LYS A 52 13.62 20.31 -16.30
C LYS A 52 14.68 19.35 -16.84
N ALA A 53 15.78 19.90 -17.39
CA ALA A 53 16.91 19.12 -17.89
C ALA A 53 17.56 18.26 -16.80
N LEU A 54 17.72 18.79 -15.59
CA LEU A 54 18.26 18.03 -14.46
C LEU A 54 17.32 16.89 -14.07
N LEU A 55 16.01 17.11 -14.04
CA LEU A 55 15.03 16.05 -13.75
C LEU A 55 15.13 14.93 -14.79
N TYR A 56 15.21 15.28 -16.07
CA TYR A 56 15.37 14.30 -17.17
C TYR A 56 16.74 13.57 -17.17
N GLN A 57 17.76 14.11 -16.52
CA GLN A 57 19.02 13.38 -16.28
C GLN A 57 18.86 12.24 -15.25
N HIS A 58 17.85 12.31 -14.40
CA HIS A 58 17.58 11.31 -13.38
C HIS A 58 16.48 10.31 -13.77
N PHE A 59 15.50 10.75 -14.56
CA PHE A 59 14.34 9.96 -14.97
C PHE A 59 13.99 10.28 -16.42
N ALA A 60 14.05 9.27 -17.29
CA ALA A 60 13.85 9.47 -18.72
C ALA A 60 12.42 9.89 -19.08
N SER A 61 11.42 9.54 -18.24
CA SER A 61 10.04 9.88 -18.49
C SER A 61 9.24 10.01 -17.17
N LYS A 62 8.00 10.49 -17.27
CA LYS A 62 7.06 10.56 -16.16
C LYS A 62 6.67 9.15 -15.68
N GLU A 63 6.55 8.23 -16.61
CA GLU A 63 6.23 6.82 -16.36
C GLU A 63 7.32 6.18 -15.50
N GLU A 64 8.59 6.37 -15.85
CA GLU A 64 9.74 5.87 -15.08
C GLU A 64 9.77 6.48 -13.68
N LEU A 65 9.61 7.80 -13.59
CA LEU A 65 9.56 8.49 -12.29
C LEU A 65 8.42 7.95 -11.41
N PHE A 66 7.24 7.74 -12.00
CA PHE A 66 6.07 7.22 -11.28
C PHE A 66 6.26 5.76 -10.87
N ALA A 67 6.83 4.91 -11.74
CA ALA A 67 7.13 3.52 -11.43
C ALA A 67 8.07 3.41 -10.22
N GLU A 68 9.10 4.25 -10.14
CA GLU A 68 10.01 4.24 -9.00
C GLU A 68 9.37 4.78 -7.71
N VAL A 69 8.53 5.80 -7.81
CA VAL A 69 7.75 6.28 -6.66
C VAL A 69 6.85 5.16 -6.13
N THR A 70 6.14 4.46 -7.01
CA THR A 70 5.26 3.37 -6.61
C THR A 70 6.04 2.17 -6.06
N GLU A 71 7.18 1.84 -6.63
CA GLU A 71 8.05 0.78 -6.11
C GLU A 71 8.55 1.10 -4.70
N ALA A 72 8.95 2.33 -4.44
CA ALA A 72 9.35 2.78 -3.10
C ALA A 72 8.21 2.63 -2.07
N ILE A 73 6.98 3.04 -2.43
CA ILE A 73 5.78 2.86 -1.60
C ILE A 73 5.55 1.38 -1.27
N VAL A 74 5.61 0.51 -2.30
CA VAL A 74 5.42 -0.94 -2.11
C VAL A 74 6.47 -1.51 -1.18
N ALA A 75 7.74 -1.23 -1.43
CA ALA A 75 8.83 -1.75 -0.65
C ALA A 75 8.71 -1.33 0.82
N GLU A 76 8.38 -0.07 1.08
CA GLU A 76 8.22 0.45 2.43
C GLU A 76 7.02 -0.18 3.13
N LEU A 77 5.83 -0.11 2.54
CA LEU A 77 4.60 -0.62 3.16
C LEU A 77 4.68 -2.14 3.39
N THR A 78 5.16 -2.91 2.41
CA THR A 78 5.34 -4.36 2.59
C THR A 78 6.41 -4.68 3.63
N GLY A 79 7.47 -3.90 3.73
CA GLY A 79 8.49 -4.01 4.77
C GLY A 79 7.91 -3.80 6.16
N ARG A 80 7.15 -2.73 6.38
CA ARG A 80 6.45 -2.43 7.64
C ARG A 80 5.45 -3.54 8.01
N LEU A 81 4.63 -3.99 7.07
CA LEU A 81 3.67 -5.07 7.27
C LEU A 81 4.36 -6.39 7.65
N ASN A 82 5.43 -6.77 6.95
CA ASN A 82 6.21 -7.97 7.23
C ASN A 82 6.81 -7.91 8.63
N ALA A 83 7.46 -6.82 9.01
CA ALA A 83 8.06 -6.64 10.32
C ALA A 83 7.01 -6.75 11.45
N ALA A 84 5.85 -6.10 11.29
CA ALA A 84 4.78 -6.11 12.27
C ALA A 84 4.17 -7.51 12.46
N VAL A 85 3.96 -8.26 11.36
CA VAL A 85 3.41 -9.63 11.46
C VAL A 85 4.43 -10.61 12.03
N LEU A 86 5.71 -10.44 11.73
CA LEU A 86 6.78 -11.26 12.31
C LEU A 86 6.87 -11.09 13.83
N ALA A 87 6.71 -9.87 14.32
CA ALA A 87 6.72 -9.56 15.75
C ALA A 87 5.42 -10.00 16.46
N ALA A 88 4.34 -10.23 15.75
CA ALA A 88 3.03 -10.51 16.33
C ALA A 88 2.87 -11.97 16.77
N HIS A 89 2.12 -12.17 17.87
CA HIS A 89 1.78 -13.49 18.40
C HIS A 89 0.38 -13.91 17.91
N GLY A 90 0.30 -15.07 17.29
CA GLY A 90 -0.98 -15.63 16.83
C GLY A 90 -1.52 -14.96 15.56
N SER A 91 -2.53 -15.60 14.93
CA SER A 91 -3.13 -15.08 13.70
C SER A 91 -3.93 -13.80 13.94
N ALA A 92 -4.65 -13.70 15.05
CA ALA A 92 -5.37 -12.48 15.44
C ALA A 92 -4.41 -11.32 15.71
N GLY A 93 -3.27 -11.60 16.38
CA GLY A 93 -2.22 -10.60 16.59
C GLY A 93 -1.63 -10.09 15.28
N GLY A 94 -1.41 -10.98 14.31
CA GLY A 94 -0.94 -10.58 12.97
C GLY A 94 -1.90 -9.66 12.24
N ILE A 95 -3.21 -9.97 12.26
CA ILE A 95 -4.24 -9.11 11.65
C ILE A 95 -4.27 -7.74 12.33
N ARG A 96 -4.27 -7.71 13.65
CA ARG A 96 -4.22 -6.46 14.43
C ARG A 96 -2.99 -5.62 14.09
N ALA A 97 -1.82 -6.26 13.98
CA ALA A 97 -0.57 -5.59 13.63
C ALA A 97 -0.63 -5.00 12.22
N MET A 98 -1.15 -5.73 11.23
CA MET A 98 -1.32 -5.23 9.87
C MET A 98 -2.26 -4.02 9.81
N ILE A 99 -3.40 -4.08 10.48
CA ILE A 99 -4.36 -2.97 10.52
C ILE A 99 -3.71 -1.73 11.12
N ARG A 100 -3.01 -1.88 12.24
CA ARG A 100 -2.29 -0.77 12.88
C ARG A 100 -1.27 -0.13 11.94
N VAL A 101 -0.47 -0.94 11.24
CA VAL A 101 0.49 -0.42 10.24
C VAL A 101 -0.18 0.38 9.15
N LEU A 102 -1.36 -0.03 8.67
CA LEU A 102 -2.09 0.74 7.64
C LEU A 102 -2.57 2.08 8.18
N PHE A 103 -3.09 2.14 9.41
CA PHE A 103 -3.48 3.40 10.05
C PHE A 103 -2.26 4.31 10.30
N ASP A 104 -1.14 3.76 10.78
CA ASP A 104 0.11 4.50 10.98
C ASP A 104 0.60 5.06 9.65
N TYR A 105 0.70 4.22 8.62
CA TYR A 105 1.16 4.61 7.29
C TYR A 105 0.30 5.71 6.66
N ALA A 106 -1.02 5.60 6.76
CA ALA A 106 -1.94 6.60 6.23
C ALA A 106 -1.81 7.97 6.93
N THR A 107 -1.40 7.97 8.21
CA THR A 107 -1.20 9.18 9.00
C THR A 107 0.19 9.79 8.78
N GLU A 108 1.21 8.96 8.69
CA GLU A 108 2.60 9.37 8.55
C GLU A 108 2.95 9.76 7.12
N GLU A 109 2.35 9.06 6.13
CA GLU A 109 2.66 9.19 4.70
C GLU A 109 1.38 9.46 3.87
N PRO A 110 0.68 10.60 4.11
CA PRO A 110 -0.62 10.87 3.51
C PRO A 110 -0.60 10.95 1.97
N ASP A 111 0.48 11.44 1.36
CA ASP A 111 0.62 11.50 -0.09
C ASP A 111 0.80 10.10 -0.70
N ALA A 112 1.58 9.24 -0.05
CA ALA A 112 1.73 7.84 -0.45
C ALA A 112 0.41 7.09 -0.28
N TRP A 113 -0.31 7.30 0.82
CA TRP A 113 -1.63 6.74 1.05
C TRP A 113 -2.64 7.17 -0.02
N ALA A 114 -2.67 8.46 -0.34
CA ALA A 114 -3.54 8.99 -1.40
C ALA A 114 -3.27 8.32 -2.76
N LEU A 115 -1.99 8.05 -3.08
CA LEU A 115 -1.64 7.28 -4.28
C LEU A 115 -2.15 5.84 -4.21
N VAL A 116 -1.92 5.15 -3.11
CA VAL A 116 -2.38 3.76 -2.91
C VAL A 116 -3.89 3.66 -3.12
N VAL A 117 -4.68 4.52 -2.48
CA VAL A 117 -6.15 4.46 -2.52
C VAL A 117 -6.71 4.93 -3.87
N ARG A 118 -6.22 6.07 -4.38
CA ARG A 118 -6.77 6.69 -5.60
C ARG A 118 -6.62 5.82 -6.83
N HIS A 119 -5.60 4.99 -6.86
CA HIS A 119 -5.24 4.23 -8.06
C HIS A 119 -5.56 2.73 -7.99
N LEU A 120 -6.00 2.22 -6.84
CA LEU A 120 -6.35 0.81 -6.70
C LEU A 120 -7.59 0.40 -7.51
N ASP A 121 -8.52 1.32 -7.75
CA ASP A 121 -9.81 1.02 -8.38
C ASP A 121 -9.91 1.49 -9.84
N LYS A 122 -8.89 2.14 -10.40
CA LYS A 122 -8.96 2.66 -11.77
C LYS A 122 -8.20 1.76 -12.75
N PRO A 123 -8.91 1.08 -13.68
CA PRO A 123 -8.28 0.21 -14.68
C PRO A 123 -7.41 0.99 -15.69
N GLU A 124 -7.54 2.32 -15.74
CA GLU A 124 -6.86 3.21 -16.69
C GLU A 124 -5.45 3.61 -16.26
N VAL A 125 -5.06 3.31 -15.05
CA VAL A 125 -3.71 3.59 -14.55
C VAL A 125 -2.85 2.35 -14.78
N GLY A 126 -1.83 2.49 -15.61
CA GLY A 126 -0.97 1.50 -16.24
C GLY A 126 -0.58 0.24 -15.47
N LEU A 127 0.22 -0.58 -16.11
CA LEU A 127 0.72 -1.88 -15.63
C LEU A 127 1.34 -1.79 -14.22
N GLU A 128 1.96 -0.64 -13.89
CA GLU A 128 2.70 -0.42 -12.64
C GLU A 128 1.81 -0.48 -11.39
N LEU A 129 0.61 0.08 -11.46
CA LEU A 129 -0.32 0.06 -10.31
C LEU A 129 -1.08 -1.27 -10.18
N ARG A 130 -1.29 -1.97 -11.29
CA ARG A 130 -1.74 -3.36 -11.24
C ARG A 130 -0.69 -4.21 -10.51
N GLU A 131 0.58 -4.00 -10.83
CA GLU A 131 1.70 -4.69 -10.19
C GLU A 131 1.80 -4.36 -8.70
N LEU A 132 1.63 -3.10 -8.31
CA LEU A 132 1.53 -2.69 -6.89
C LEU A 132 0.45 -3.48 -6.16
N ARG A 133 -0.77 -3.53 -6.71
CA ARG A 133 -1.88 -4.26 -6.13
C ARG A 133 -1.60 -5.76 -6.01
N GLU A 134 -1.00 -6.36 -7.05
CA GLU A 134 -0.64 -7.78 -7.06
C GLU A 134 0.46 -8.09 -6.04
N ARG A 135 1.47 -7.24 -5.92
CA ARG A 135 2.54 -7.38 -4.92
C ARG A 135 2.00 -7.26 -3.50
N LEU A 136 1.16 -6.26 -3.22
CA LEU A 136 0.51 -6.12 -1.92
C LEU A 136 -0.41 -7.32 -1.63
N GLY A 137 -1.20 -7.74 -2.60
CA GLY A 137 -2.05 -8.93 -2.48
C GLY A 137 -1.26 -10.20 -2.22
N THR A 138 -0.14 -10.40 -2.90
CA THR A 138 0.76 -11.54 -2.69
C THR A 138 1.38 -11.51 -1.30
N ALA A 139 1.89 -10.36 -0.86
CA ALA A 139 2.44 -10.20 0.49
C ALA A 139 1.40 -10.51 1.57
N PHE A 140 0.18 -10.05 1.38
CA PHE A 140 -0.95 -10.37 2.27
C PHE A 140 -1.29 -11.86 2.29
N ALA A 141 -1.35 -12.51 1.13
CA ALA A 141 -1.58 -13.95 1.03
C ALA A 141 -0.46 -14.74 1.75
N ASP A 142 0.77 -14.35 1.56
CA ASP A 142 1.93 -14.98 2.21
C ASP A 142 1.88 -14.84 3.73
N LEU A 143 1.48 -13.69 4.24
CA LEU A 143 1.29 -13.48 5.67
C LEU A 143 0.21 -14.40 6.25
N LEU A 144 -0.93 -14.53 5.57
CA LEU A 144 -2.01 -15.42 5.97
C LEU A 144 -1.63 -16.90 5.93
N LEU A 145 -0.82 -17.29 4.94
CA LEU A 145 -0.46 -18.69 4.70
C LEU A 145 0.81 -19.12 5.45
N ARG A 146 1.62 -18.19 5.91
CA ARG A 146 2.94 -18.49 6.53
C ARG A 146 2.89 -19.59 7.57
N ARG A 147 1.94 -19.49 8.53
CA ARG A 147 1.79 -20.50 9.58
C ARG A 147 1.28 -21.84 9.07
N ARG A 148 0.43 -21.83 8.04
CA ARG A 148 -0.10 -23.05 7.43
C ARG A 148 0.94 -23.75 6.60
N ARG A 149 1.78 -23.02 5.88
CA ARG A 149 2.93 -23.59 5.14
C ARG A 149 3.99 -24.19 6.08
N ALA A 150 4.10 -23.67 7.30
CA ALA A 150 5.03 -24.19 8.32
C ALA A 150 4.45 -25.36 9.14
N ASP A 151 3.17 -25.74 8.96
CA ASP A 151 2.55 -26.84 9.70
C ASP A 151 2.87 -28.19 9.03
N PRO A 152 3.70 -29.05 9.66
CA PRO A 152 4.09 -30.32 9.09
C PRO A 152 2.94 -31.35 8.97
N LYS A 153 1.80 -31.05 9.62
CA LYS A 153 0.59 -31.91 9.59
C LYS A 153 -0.30 -31.67 8.39
N LEU A 154 -0.07 -30.56 7.65
CA LEU A 154 -0.86 -30.24 6.47
C LEU A 154 -0.33 -30.98 5.23
N SER A 155 -1.20 -31.73 4.58
CA SER A 155 -0.89 -32.35 3.29
C SER A 155 -0.73 -31.28 2.19
N ARG A 156 0.00 -31.63 1.12
CA ARG A 156 0.15 -30.76 -0.05
C ARG A 156 -1.20 -30.33 -0.65
N ALA A 157 -2.14 -31.28 -0.75
CA ALA A 157 -3.48 -31.00 -1.25
C ALA A 157 -4.24 -29.98 -0.36
N ALA A 158 -4.10 -30.09 0.98
CA ALA A 158 -4.69 -29.14 1.91
C ALA A 158 -4.05 -27.76 1.79
N LEU A 159 -2.75 -27.66 1.53
CA LEU A 159 -2.06 -26.40 1.27
C LEU A 159 -2.58 -25.72 -0.02
N GLU A 160 -2.72 -26.47 -1.11
CA GLU A 160 -3.25 -25.96 -2.38
C GLU A 160 -4.69 -25.43 -2.25
N VAL A 161 -5.54 -26.10 -1.46
CA VAL A 161 -6.90 -25.60 -1.14
C VAL A 161 -6.84 -24.29 -0.36
N ASN A 162 -5.95 -24.20 0.63
CA ASN A 162 -5.77 -22.98 1.42
C ASN A 162 -5.23 -21.82 0.56
N GLU A 163 -4.32 -22.07 -0.34
CA GLU A 163 -3.78 -21.07 -1.27
C GLU A 163 -4.85 -20.55 -2.23
N ARG A 164 -5.68 -21.43 -2.78
CA ARG A 164 -6.83 -20.98 -3.61
C ARG A 164 -7.82 -20.13 -2.83
N ARG A 165 -8.14 -20.51 -1.57
CA ARG A 165 -9.00 -19.69 -0.71
C ARG A 165 -8.37 -18.35 -0.35
N ALA A 166 -7.09 -18.32 -0.05
CA ALA A 166 -6.38 -17.08 0.27
C ALA A 166 -6.46 -16.08 -0.91
N ARG A 167 -6.28 -16.54 -2.14
CA ARG A 167 -6.40 -15.69 -3.34
C ARG A 167 -7.77 -15.02 -3.48
N LEU A 168 -8.85 -15.68 -3.02
CA LEU A 168 -10.20 -15.10 -3.04
C LEU A 168 -10.44 -14.16 -1.86
N LEU A 169 -9.86 -14.45 -0.69
CA LEU A 169 -10.07 -13.67 0.53
C LEU A 169 -9.21 -12.39 0.55
N VAL A 170 -8.03 -12.42 -0.04
CA VAL A 170 -7.11 -11.28 -0.05
C VAL A 170 -7.75 -10.00 -0.59
N PRO A 171 -8.41 -9.99 -1.75
CA PRO A 171 -9.07 -8.78 -2.25
C PRO A 171 -10.12 -8.23 -1.31
N LEU A 172 -10.92 -9.11 -0.66
CA LEU A 172 -11.95 -8.72 0.29
C LEU A 172 -11.36 -8.10 1.56
N MET A 173 -10.33 -8.73 2.12
CA MET A 173 -9.64 -8.24 3.31
C MET A 173 -8.93 -6.92 3.03
N TYR A 174 -8.17 -6.88 1.97
CA TYR A 174 -7.40 -5.71 1.57
C TYR A 174 -8.32 -4.53 1.27
N GLY A 175 -9.36 -4.74 0.44
CA GLY A 175 -10.34 -3.70 0.12
C GLY A 175 -11.05 -3.15 1.37
N SER A 176 -11.48 -4.02 2.28
CA SER A 176 -12.13 -3.58 3.53
C SER A 176 -11.21 -2.79 4.45
N MET A 177 -9.93 -3.19 4.55
CA MET A 177 -8.94 -2.44 5.35
C MET A 177 -8.68 -1.05 4.77
N LEU A 178 -8.44 -0.95 3.47
CA LEU A 178 -8.22 0.34 2.81
C LEU A 178 -9.43 1.26 2.92
N SER A 179 -10.63 0.71 2.69
CA SER A 179 -11.88 1.48 2.83
C SER A 179 -12.08 1.99 4.26
N MET A 180 -11.78 1.17 5.26
CA MET A 180 -11.90 1.59 6.67
C MET A 180 -10.92 2.71 7.02
N VAL A 181 -9.66 2.59 6.62
CA VAL A 181 -8.65 3.63 6.89
C VAL A 181 -9.00 4.93 6.18
N SER A 182 -9.41 4.85 4.90
CA SER A 182 -9.81 6.03 4.13
C SER A 182 -11.04 6.71 4.73
N TRP A 183 -12.04 5.91 5.09
CA TRP A 183 -13.23 6.42 5.78
C TRP A 183 -12.88 7.12 7.09
N TRP A 184 -12.01 6.51 7.90
CA TRP A 184 -11.57 7.09 9.17
C TRP A 184 -10.84 8.43 8.99
N LEU A 185 -9.98 8.57 7.99
CA LEU A 185 -9.32 9.84 7.67
C LEU A 185 -10.30 10.96 7.33
N GLU A 186 -11.45 10.62 6.75
CA GLU A 186 -12.55 11.56 6.44
C GLU A 186 -13.45 11.86 7.64
N HIS A 187 -13.33 11.08 8.74
CA HIS A 187 -14.18 11.17 9.93
C HIS A 187 -13.34 11.36 11.21
N PRO A 188 -12.71 12.54 11.39
CA PRO A 188 -11.77 12.80 12.48
C PRO A 188 -12.40 12.71 13.88
N ASP A 189 -13.73 12.80 13.99
CA ASP A 189 -14.45 12.64 15.25
C ASP A 189 -14.52 11.17 15.74
N THR A 190 -14.15 10.22 14.89
CA THR A 190 -14.12 8.81 15.26
C THR A 190 -12.77 8.45 15.88
N PRO A 191 -12.73 7.99 17.16
CA PRO A 191 -11.49 7.54 17.78
C PRO A 191 -10.83 6.43 16.95
N ARG A 192 -9.54 6.57 16.71
CA ARG A 192 -8.74 5.62 15.90
C ARG A 192 -8.86 4.19 16.42
N GLU A 193 -8.78 4.02 17.73
CA GLU A 193 -8.84 2.72 18.40
C GLU A 193 -10.15 1.98 18.09
N ARG A 194 -11.25 2.73 17.97
CA ARG A 194 -12.56 2.17 17.62
C ARG A 194 -12.60 1.69 16.17
N ALA A 195 -12.06 2.46 15.24
CA ALA A 195 -11.97 2.09 13.83
C ALA A 195 -11.07 0.86 13.64
N GLU A 196 -9.88 0.85 14.28
CA GLU A 196 -8.97 -0.29 14.28
C GLU A 196 -9.64 -1.56 14.83
N GLN A 197 -10.31 -1.45 15.97
CA GLN A 197 -10.98 -2.60 16.59
C GLN A 197 -12.09 -3.16 15.71
N MET A 198 -12.93 -2.31 15.13
CA MET A 198 -13.98 -2.74 14.21
C MET A 198 -13.42 -3.48 13.00
N ALA A 199 -12.34 -2.97 12.41
CA ALA A 199 -11.67 -3.62 11.28
C ALA A 199 -11.10 -4.99 11.67
N VAL A 200 -10.47 -5.10 12.86
CA VAL A 200 -9.95 -6.36 13.39
C VAL A 200 -11.06 -7.38 13.59
N GLU A 201 -12.15 -6.98 14.25
CA GLU A 201 -13.28 -7.86 14.55
C GLU A 201 -13.95 -8.36 13.27
N PHE A 202 -14.24 -7.46 12.34
CA PHE A 202 -14.85 -7.82 11.06
C PHE A 202 -14.03 -8.86 10.30
N ILE A 203 -12.72 -8.63 10.17
CA ILE A 203 -11.84 -9.54 9.44
C ILE A 203 -11.61 -10.84 10.20
N TRP A 204 -11.37 -10.76 11.51
CA TRP A 204 -11.10 -11.93 12.33
C TRP A 204 -12.30 -12.87 12.39
N LEU A 205 -13.49 -12.36 12.70
CA LEU A 205 -14.71 -13.17 12.79
C LEU A 205 -15.05 -13.81 11.45
N GLY A 206 -14.95 -13.09 10.35
CA GLY A 206 -15.16 -13.63 9.01
C GLY A 206 -14.19 -14.76 8.67
N LEU A 207 -12.90 -14.57 8.94
CA LEU A 207 -11.88 -15.59 8.70
C LEU A 207 -12.03 -16.80 9.63
N ASP A 208 -12.35 -16.59 10.89
CA ASP A 208 -12.48 -17.68 11.87
C ASP A 208 -13.66 -18.58 11.53
N ARG A 209 -14.82 -18.03 11.20
CA ARG A 209 -15.98 -18.78 10.74
C ARG A 209 -15.70 -19.58 9.46
N LEU A 210 -15.02 -18.96 8.49
CA LEU A 210 -14.61 -19.68 7.28
C LEU A 210 -13.61 -20.81 7.58
N ARG A 211 -12.74 -20.63 8.57
CA ARG A 211 -11.76 -21.64 9.00
C ARG A 211 -12.44 -22.82 9.67
N THR A 212 -13.48 -22.58 10.47
CA THR A 212 -14.27 -23.62 11.15
C THR A 212 -15.23 -24.35 10.21
N GLY A 213 -15.34 -23.89 8.96
CA GLY A 213 -16.18 -24.54 7.95
C GLY A 213 -17.61 -24.02 7.93
N GLU A 214 -17.92 -23.00 8.73
CA GLU A 214 -19.24 -22.38 8.71
C GLU A 214 -19.56 -21.83 7.31
N ARG A 215 -20.78 -22.06 6.87
CA ARG A 215 -21.30 -21.60 5.58
C ARG A 215 -22.67 -20.99 5.78
N LEU A 216 -22.98 -20.01 4.96
CA LEU A 216 -24.35 -19.52 4.86
C LEU A 216 -25.26 -20.69 4.41
N PRO A 217 -26.48 -20.77 4.93
CA PRO A 217 -27.50 -21.66 4.40
C PRO A 217 -27.62 -21.47 2.89
N LYS A 218 -27.76 -22.54 2.14
CA LYS A 218 -28.10 -22.41 0.72
C LYS A 218 -29.48 -21.76 0.63
N GLU A 219 -29.61 -20.78 -0.27
CA GLU A 219 -30.93 -20.24 -0.57
C GLU A 219 -31.83 -21.42 -1.01
N PRO A 220 -33.10 -21.47 -0.55
CA PRO A 220 -34.05 -22.42 -1.06
C PRO A 220 -34.14 -22.19 -2.57
N GLU A 221 -34.03 -23.28 -3.35
CA GLU A 221 -34.26 -23.23 -4.79
C GLU A 221 -35.64 -22.58 -5.00
N THR A 222 -35.67 -21.37 -5.47
CA THR A 222 -36.91 -20.73 -5.93
C THR A 222 -37.36 -21.54 -7.14
N GLY A 223 -38.35 -22.41 -6.92
CA GLY A 223 -39.00 -23.11 -8.00
C GLY A 223 -39.49 -22.10 -9.06
N PRO A 224 -39.69 -22.54 -10.31
CA PRO A 224 -40.15 -21.64 -11.36
C PRO A 224 -41.42 -20.94 -10.91
N VAL A 225 -41.39 -19.61 -10.98
CA VAL A 225 -42.62 -18.80 -10.78
C VAL A 225 -43.53 -19.17 -11.94
N GLU A 226 -44.50 -20.06 -11.68
CA GLU A 226 -45.59 -20.30 -12.63
C GLU A 226 -46.39 -18.98 -12.76
N GLY A 227 -46.24 -18.36 -13.93
CA GLY A 227 -46.97 -17.17 -14.39
C GLY A 227 -48.04 -17.50 -15.37
#